data_900ec2d2907cfd98c6d75818e3664ec5
#
_entry.id   900ec2d2907cfd98c6d75818e3664ec5
#
_cell.length_a   1.000
_cell.length_b   1.000
_cell.length_c   1.000
_cell.angle_alpha   90.00
_cell.angle_beta   90.00
_cell.angle_gamma   90.00
#
_symmetry.space_group_name_H-M   'P 1'
#
loop_
_entity.id
_entity.type
_entity.pdbx_description
1 polymer ?
#
loop_
_entity_poly.entity_id
_entity_poly.type
_entity_poly.pdbx_seq_one_letter_code
_entity_poly.pdbx_strand_id
1 'polypeptide(L)'
;MLILGRVVMGIGASMGQGVGTAIVVSVFPQHERGKAIGSHTTVVAIGSAGGPVMGGVLLQFFPWQVIFLAVAVPAVLAFFLGLLILDDARIGSFQAEDTVFDWTGACLSALLMLFFVLTLNSPFPSENDFWILLIGIPGTLILLRTFIFWELKTGSPLLDLKLFSSAAFSYASLTRFLGFMSRSGGMLLLPVFLLNIRGMNEMTIGLLMFSGALGMGIGAQSGGRLSDIFGPRRFVIFGFFLAALNGMLMAWYHQQTPLLLIVVTLFVNGISMGLWATPNQVITLNATPKSKYGPVGALINLTRNTGNVTGQAIATAVISAVLTFQGFDIELSQVGKMEGSLEAFTLGWRVAYFVIILLLCLSMFTASRTRPKPNETIG
;
A
#
# COMPACT_ATOMS: atom_id res chain seq x y z
N MET A 1 25.83 -5.34 8.72
CA MET A 1 25.54 -3.95 9.10
C MET A 1 24.32 -3.37 8.38
N LEU A 2 24.24 -3.39 7.03
CA LEU A 2 23.16 -2.79 6.25
C LEU A 2 21.76 -3.36 6.60
N ILE A 3 21.64 -4.69 6.73
CA ILE A 3 20.39 -5.37 7.10
C ILE A 3 19.92 -4.94 8.50
N LEU A 4 20.81 -4.89 9.48
CA LEU A 4 20.47 -4.44 10.84
C LEU A 4 19.99 -2.98 10.84
N GLY A 5 20.67 -2.10 10.09
CA GLY A 5 20.24 -0.71 9.90
C GLY A 5 18.84 -0.61 9.28
N ARG A 6 18.52 -1.47 8.30
CA ARG A 6 17.17 -1.53 7.69
C ARG A 6 16.11 -2.02 8.66
N VAL A 7 16.42 -2.97 9.53
CA VAL A 7 15.51 -3.44 10.58
C VAL A 7 15.19 -2.31 11.56
N VAL A 8 16.20 -1.60 12.06
CA VAL A 8 16.00 -0.46 12.98
C VAL A 8 15.19 0.66 12.31
N MET A 9 15.51 0.98 11.05
CA MET A 9 14.76 1.97 10.27
C MET A 9 13.31 1.55 10.05
N GLY A 10 13.05 0.26 9.81
CA GLY A 10 11.71 -0.30 9.66
C GLY A 10 10.88 -0.20 10.94
N ILE A 11 11.49 -0.49 12.10
CA ILE A 11 10.85 -0.35 13.41
C ILE A 11 10.45 1.12 13.63
N GLY A 12 11.38 2.06 13.46
CA GLY A 12 11.09 3.49 13.65
C GLY A 12 10.00 4.01 12.68
N ALA A 13 10.05 3.61 11.41
CA ALA A 13 9.06 3.99 10.42
C ALA A 13 7.66 3.44 10.74
N SER A 14 7.57 2.19 11.24
CA SER A 14 6.29 1.58 11.62
C SER A 14 5.65 2.26 12.83
N MET A 15 6.46 2.65 13.83
CA MET A 15 5.99 3.44 14.98
C MET A 15 5.39 4.78 14.52
N GLY A 16 6.10 5.52 13.69
CA GLY A 16 5.62 6.81 13.17
C GLY A 16 4.35 6.68 12.33
N GLN A 17 4.26 5.65 11.47
CA GLN A 17 3.09 5.42 10.63
C GLN A 17 1.85 4.95 11.42
N GLY A 18 2.03 4.15 12.46
CA GLY A 18 0.95 3.67 13.32
C GLY A 18 0.29 4.82 14.09
N VAL A 19 1.11 5.65 14.72
CA VAL A 19 0.65 6.74 15.59
C VAL A 19 0.20 7.97 14.77
N GLY A 20 0.87 8.28 13.66
CA GLY A 20 0.61 9.49 12.88
C GLY A 20 -0.85 9.64 12.43
N THR A 21 -1.48 8.57 11.98
CA THR A 21 -2.90 8.58 11.60
C THR A 21 -3.81 8.82 12.80
N ALA A 22 -3.50 8.21 13.95
CA ALA A 22 -4.27 8.38 15.18
C ALA A 22 -4.22 9.82 15.68
N ILE A 23 -3.03 10.45 15.68
CA ILE A 23 -2.84 11.86 16.03
C ILE A 23 -3.68 12.77 15.13
N VAL A 24 -3.59 12.60 13.80
CA VAL A 24 -4.35 13.41 12.85
C VAL A 24 -5.85 13.33 13.13
N VAL A 25 -6.38 12.13 13.38
CA VAL A 25 -7.83 11.94 13.58
C VAL A 25 -8.29 12.38 14.97
N SER A 26 -7.42 12.40 15.98
CA SER A 26 -7.75 12.88 17.33
C SER A 26 -7.95 14.38 17.39
N VAL A 27 -7.16 15.14 16.62
CA VAL A 27 -7.17 16.62 16.63
C VAL A 27 -8.30 17.20 15.77
N PHE A 28 -8.69 16.50 14.68
CA PHE A 28 -9.71 17.02 13.75
C PHE A 28 -11.10 16.47 14.02
N PRO A 29 -12.16 17.33 13.96
CA PRO A 29 -13.54 16.89 14.11
C PRO A 29 -13.96 15.96 12.96
N GLN A 30 -15.01 15.18 13.19
CA GLN A 30 -15.44 14.12 12.27
C GLN A 30 -15.72 14.63 10.84
N HIS A 31 -16.27 15.85 10.71
CA HIS A 31 -16.62 16.46 9.44
C HIS A 31 -15.42 17.04 8.66
N GLU A 32 -14.22 17.11 9.25
CA GLU A 32 -12.99 17.56 8.59
C GLU A 32 -11.92 16.46 8.43
N ARG A 33 -12.25 15.22 8.80
CA ARG A 33 -11.30 14.10 8.76
C ARG A 33 -10.81 13.78 7.37
N GLY A 34 -11.68 13.88 6.37
CA GLY A 34 -11.29 13.65 4.99
C GLY A 34 -10.26 14.66 4.51
N LYS A 35 -10.45 15.95 4.83
CA LYS A 35 -9.49 17.02 4.57
C LYS A 35 -8.14 16.77 5.27
N ALA A 36 -8.17 16.39 6.54
CA ALA A 36 -6.97 16.15 7.33
C ALA A 36 -6.17 14.94 6.82
N ILE A 37 -6.85 13.80 6.59
CA ILE A 37 -6.24 12.58 6.03
C ILE A 37 -5.77 12.83 4.60
N GLY A 38 -6.52 13.61 3.79
CA GLY A 38 -6.14 14.01 2.45
C GLY A 38 -4.85 14.81 2.45
N SER A 39 -4.70 15.79 3.35
CA SER A 39 -3.47 16.57 3.51
C SER A 39 -2.28 15.70 3.93
N HIS A 40 -2.47 14.81 4.91
CA HIS A 40 -1.46 13.83 5.31
C HIS A 40 -1.03 12.94 4.13
N THR A 41 -1.98 12.39 3.38
CA THR A 41 -1.71 11.54 2.20
C THR A 41 -1.00 12.32 1.09
N THR A 42 -1.31 13.61 0.92
CA THR A 42 -0.61 14.48 -0.04
C THR A 42 0.86 14.63 0.32
N VAL A 43 1.19 14.85 1.60
CA VAL A 43 2.59 14.93 2.07
C VAL A 43 3.31 13.59 1.85
N VAL A 44 2.65 12.46 2.13
CA VAL A 44 3.18 11.13 1.84
C VAL A 44 3.42 10.94 0.34
N ALA A 45 2.53 11.45 -0.53
CA ALA A 45 2.71 11.41 -1.98
C ALA A 45 3.95 12.18 -2.43
N ILE A 46 4.14 13.40 -1.92
CA ILE A 46 5.31 14.23 -2.22
C ILE A 46 6.60 13.54 -1.76
N GLY A 47 6.61 12.96 -0.56
CA GLY A 47 7.77 12.23 -0.04
C GLY A 47 8.10 10.98 -0.87
N SER A 48 7.09 10.20 -1.25
CA SER A 48 7.28 8.99 -2.07
C SER A 48 7.71 9.31 -3.50
N ALA A 49 7.35 10.47 -4.03
CA ALA A 49 7.79 10.95 -5.33
C ALA A 49 9.21 11.53 -5.29
N GLY A 50 9.50 12.28 -4.24
CA GLY A 50 10.82 12.90 -4.05
C GLY A 50 11.92 11.86 -3.86
N GLY A 51 11.61 10.72 -3.24
CA GLY A 51 12.58 9.67 -2.95
C GLY A 51 13.35 9.17 -4.18
N PRO A 52 12.70 8.61 -5.20
CA PRO A 52 13.37 8.14 -6.41
C PRO A 52 14.10 9.24 -7.18
N VAL A 53 13.53 10.45 -7.25
CA VAL A 53 14.16 11.59 -7.94
C VAL A 53 15.42 12.04 -7.20
N MET A 54 15.34 12.24 -5.89
CA MET A 54 16.50 12.61 -5.06
C MET A 54 17.55 11.49 -5.07
N GLY A 55 17.11 10.23 -4.98
CA GLY A 55 18.01 9.08 -5.04
C GLY A 55 18.76 9.03 -6.36
N GLY A 56 18.09 9.21 -7.50
CA GLY A 56 18.72 9.24 -8.83
C GLY A 56 19.72 10.38 -8.98
N VAL A 57 19.37 11.59 -8.50
CA VAL A 57 20.29 12.75 -8.53
C VAL A 57 21.50 12.52 -7.63
N LEU A 58 21.30 12.05 -6.40
CA LEU A 58 22.40 11.83 -5.45
C LEU A 58 23.38 10.77 -5.95
N LEU A 59 22.89 9.68 -6.56
CA LEU A 59 23.73 8.61 -7.09
C LEU A 59 24.60 9.02 -8.29
N GLN A 60 24.26 10.10 -8.98
CA GLN A 60 25.11 10.65 -10.04
C GLN A 60 26.39 11.32 -9.50
N PHE A 61 26.32 11.92 -8.30
CA PHE A 61 27.41 12.74 -7.74
C PHE A 61 28.06 12.12 -6.52
N PHE A 62 27.40 11.18 -5.84
CA PHE A 62 27.81 10.65 -4.55
C PHE A 62 27.67 9.13 -4.49
N PRO A 63 28.44 8.44 -3.63
CA PRO A 63 28.28 7.03 -3.39
C PRO A 63 26.94 6.71 -2.71
N TRP A 64 26.43 5.50 -2.87
CA TRP A 64 25.11 5.06 -2.42
C TRP A 64 24.81 5.31 -0.92
N GLN A 65 25.85 5.39 -0.07
CA GLN A 65 25.73 5.65 1.36
C GLN A 65 25.08 7.02 1.65
N VAL A 66 25.26 7.99 0.76
CA VAL A 66 24.72 9.36 0.92
C VAL A 66 23.21 9.37 0.91
N ILE A 67 22.53 8.39 0.27
CA ILE A 67 21.07 8.27 0.30
C ILE A 67 20.57 8.12 1.73
N PHE A 68 21.28 7.36 2.57
CA PHE A 68 20.87 7.17 3.98
C PHE A 68 21.04 8.47 4.80
N LEU A 69 22.10 9.23 4.53
CA LEU A 69 22.31 10.52 5.17
C LEU A 69 21.24 11.54 4.74
N ALA A 70 20.88 11.53 3.46
CA ALA A 70 19.81 12.38 2.91
C ALA A 70 18.43 12.10 3.55
N VAL A 71 18.17 10.85 3.96
CA VAL A 71 16.94 10.48 4.69
C VAL A 71 17.07 10.79 6.18
N ALA A 72 18.26 10.68 6.76
CA ALA A 72 18.50 10.94 8.18
C ALA A 72 18.26 12.42 8.55
N VAL A 73 18.67 13.36 7.70
CA VAL A 73 18.52 14.80 7.98
C VAL A 73 17.04 15.19 8.18
N PRO A 74 16.10 14.94 7.27
CA PRO A 74 14.70 15.27 7.50
C PRO A 74 14.09 14.45 8.65
N ALA A 75 14.56 13.23 8.93
CA ALA A 75 14.10 12.45 10.07
C ALA A 75 14.48 13.09 11.41
N VAL A 76 15.71 13.56 11.53
CA VAL A 76 16.19 14.29 12.73
C VAL A 76 15.43 15.62 12.88
N LEU A 77 15.23 16.37 11.81
CA LEU A 77 14.43 17.60 11.84
C LEU A 77 12.99 17.31 12.26
N ALA A 78 12.37 16.25 11.72
CA ALA A 78 11.01 15.85 12.11
C ALA A 78 10.92 15.46 13.59
N PHE A 79 11.95 14.80 14.13
CA PHE A 79 12.02 14.47 15.57
C PHE A 79 12.02 15.74 16.44
N PHE A 80 12.89 16.71 16.15
CA PHE A 80 12.92 17.95 16.93
C PHE A 80 11.67 18.81 16.75
N LEU A 81 11.13 18.88 15.54
CA LEU A 81 9.84 19.55 15.30
C LEU A 81 8.70 18.87 16.04
N GLY A 82 8.71 17.53 16.10
CA GLY A 82 7.75 16.77 16.87
C GLY A 82 7.77 17.13 18.35
N LEU A 83 8.97 17.20 18.97
CA LEU A 83 9.13 17.61 20.36
C LEU A 83 8.65 19.05 20.63
N LEU A 84 8.75 19.95 19.65
CA LEU A 84 8.38 21.36 19.80
C LEU A 84 6.89 21.63 19.54
N ILE A 85 6.27 20.88 18.64
CA ILE A 85 4.92 21.16 18.12
C ILE A 85 3.86 20.27 18.74
N LEU A 86 4.20 18.99 19.02
CA LEU A 86 3.25 18.05 19.57
C LEU A 86 3.06 18.34 21.07
N ASP A 87 1.85 18.80 21.42
CA ASP A 87 1.44 19.08 22.78
C ASP A 87 0.48 17.96 23.23
N ASP A 88 0.91 17.18 24.21
CA ASP A 88 0.14 16.05 24.75
C ASP A 88 -1.24 16.50 25.27
N ALA A 89 -1.36 17.73 25.77
CA ALA A 89 -2.62 18.29 26.23
C ALA A 89 -3.62 18.53 25.07
N ARG A 90 -3.13 18.83 23.86
CA ARG A 90 -3.96 19.04 22.66
C ARG A 90 -4.29 17.77 21.92
N ILE A 91 -3.37 16.80 21.92
CA ILE A 91 -3.58 15.49 21.28
C ILE A 91 -4.63 14.68 22.05
N GLY A 92 -4.96 15.11 23.27
CA GLY A 92 -5.79 14.43 24.24
C GLY A 92 -4.99 13.30 24.87
N SER A 93 -4.93 13.27 26.19
CA SER A 93 -4.55 12.05 26.88
C SER A 93 -5.55 10.98 26.41
N PHE A 94 -5.15 10.15 25.44
CA PHE A 94 -5.78 8.85 25.34
C PHE A 94 -5.58 8.27 26.75
N GLN A 95 -6.64 8.31 27.57
CA GLN A 95 -6.63 7.55 28.80
C GLN A 95 -6.33 6.15 28.31
N ALA A 96 -5.03 5.78 28.38
CA ALA A 96 -4.65 4.40 28.33
C ALA A 96 -5.42 3.80 29.51
N GLU A 97 -6.58 3.18 29.22
CA GLU A 97 -7.06 2.19 30.16
C GLU A 97 -5.83 1.38 30.50
N ASP A 98 -5.64 1.03 31.76
CA ASP A 98 -4.49 0.20 32.23
C ASP A 98 -4.53 -1.18 31.56
N THR A 99 -4.45 -1.17 30.23
CA THR A 99 -4.48 -2.36 29.40
C THR A 99 -3.06 -2.87 29.27
N VAL A 100 -2.84 -4.07 29.79
CA VAL A 100 -1.57 -4.79 29.62
C VAL A 100 -1.35 -4.99 28.13
N PHE A 101 -0.18 -4.55 27.62
CA PHE A 101 0.17 -4.73 26.22
C PHE A 101 0.29 -6.21 25.87
N ASP A 102 -0.38 -6.64 24.81
CA ASP A 102 -0.36 -8.04 24.33
C ASP A 102 0.91 -8.36 23.54
N TRP A 103 1.99 -8.67 24.28
CA TRP A 103 3.26 -9.09 23.68
C TRP A 103 3.14 -10.39 22.88
N THR A 104 2.26 -11.31 23.29
CA THR A 104 2.06 -12.58 22.60
C THR A 104 1.37 -12.37 21.25
N GLY A 105 0.30 -11.58 21.22
CA GLY A 105 -0.37 -11.20 19.97
C GLY A 105 0.57 -10.43 19.04
N ALA A 106 1.39 -9.52 19.57
CA ALA A 106 2.38 -8.79 18.79
C ALA A 106 3.44 -9.72 18.16
N CYS A 107 3.99 -10.67 18.91
CA CYS A 107 4.93 -11.67 18.39
C CYS A 107 4.28 -12.58 17.34
N LEU A 108 3.06 -13.07 17.60
CA LEU A 108 2.32 -13.91 16.64
C LEU A 108 2.02 -13.17 15.33
N SER A 109 1.61 -11.91 15.41
CA SER A 109 1.35 -11.09 14.22
C SER A 109 2.64 -10.81 13.43
N ALA A 110 3.76 -10.55 14.11
CA ALA A 110 5.05 -10.36 13.47
C ALA A 110 5.55 -11.64 12.78
N LEU A 111 5.45 -12.80 13.45
CA LEU A 111 5.79 -14.09 12.86
C LEU A 111 4.88 -14.44 11.67
N LEU A 112 3.58 -14.20 11.78
CA LEU A 112 2.63 -14.40 10.70
C LEU A 112 3.02 -13.57 9.46
N MET A 113 3.35 -12.29 9.65
CA MET A 113 3.76 -11.42 8.56
C MET A 113 5.10 -11.82 7.96
N LEU A 114 6.06 -12.21 8.79
CA LEU A 114 7.36 -12.70 8.33
C LEU A 114 7.19 -13.96 7.47
N PHE A 115 6.43 -14.95 7.95
CA PHE A 115 6.16 -16.18 7.21
C PHE A 115 5.41 -15.89 5.90
N PHE A 116 4.38 -15.05 5.95
CA PHE A 116 3.62 -14.65 4.78
C PHE A 116 4.50 -13.99 3.71
N VAL A 117 5.34 -13.03 4.09
CA VAL A 117 6.24 -12.32 3.17
C VAL A 117 7.29 -13.27 2.59
N LEU A 118 7.91 -14.11 3.41
CA LEU A 118 8.91 -15.09 2.96
C LEU A 118 8.30 -16.15 2.02
N THR A 119 7.05 -16.54 2.25
CA THR A 119 6.33 -17.48 1.37
C THR A 119 6.05 -16.88 0.00
N LEU A 120 5.65 -15.60 -0.05
CA LEU A 120 5.30 -14.95 -1.32
C LEU A 120 6.50 -14.38 -2.07
N ASN A 121 7.56 -13.97 -1.37
CA ASN A 121 8.78 -13.39 -1.95
C ASN A 121 9.99 -14.18 -1.44
N SER A 122 10.11 -15.42 -1.89
CA SER A 122 11.21 -16.29 -1.49
C SER A 122 12.57 -15.64 -1.77
N PRO A 123 13.44 -15.49 -0.75
CA PRO A 123 14.82 -15.07 -0.95
C PRO A 123 15.73 -16.23 -1.38
N PHE A 124 15.19 -17.44 -1.53
CA PHE A 124 15.94 -18.64 -1.88
C PHE A 124 15.92 -18.90 -3.38
N PRO A 125 16.88 -19.67 -3.93
CA PRO A 125 16.91 -20.03 -5.34
C PRO A 125 15.60 -20.70 -5.80
N SER A 126 15.19 -20.47 -7.03
CA SER A 126 13.96 -20.93 -7.65
C SER A 126 13.76 -22.45 -7.60
N GLU A 127 14.83 -23.25 -7.52
CA GLU A 127 14.77 -24.70 -7.36
C GLU A 127 13.99 -25.16 -6.11
N ASN A 128 13.88 -24.30 -5.09
CA ASN A 128 13.18 -24.57 -3.85
C ASN A 128 11.75 -23.97 -3.76
N ASP A 129 11.29 -23.26 -4.77
CA ASP A 129 10.02 -22.53 -4.73
C ASP A 129 8.83 -23.43 -4.42
N PHE A 130 8.82 -24.67 -4.95
CA PHE A 130 7.77 -25.63 -4.66
C PHE A 130 7.71 -25.98 -3.16
N TRP A 131 8.85 -26.26 -2.53
CA TRP A 131 8.92 -26.59 -1.10
C TRP A 131 8.57 -25.41 -0.22
N ILE A 132 8.96 -24.19 -0.63
CA ILE A 132 8.66 -22.95 0.08
C ILE A 132 7.15 -22.70 0.08
N LEU A 133 6.48 -22.88 -1.03
CA LEU A 133 5.02 -22.77 -1.10
C LEU A 133 4.32 -23.89 -0.33
N LEU A 134 4.81 -25.14 -0.44
CA LEU A 134 4.25 -26.31 0.22
C LEU A 134 4.31 -26.20 1.76
N ILE A 135 5.35 -25.63 2.31
CA ILE A 135 5.54 -25.45 3.76
C ILE A 135 5.02 -24.06 4.20
N GLY A 136 5.27 -23.05 3.41
CA GLY A 136 4.96 -21.66 3.73
C GLY A 136 3.46 -21.36 3.80
N ILE A 137 2.67 -21.90 2.86
CA ILE A 137 1.21 -21.69 2.86
C ILE A 137 0.57 -22.32 4.10
N PRO A 138 0.77 -23.64 4.39
CA PRO A 138 0.23 -24.23 5.62
C PRO A 138 0.76 -23.57 6.88
N GLY A 139 2.05 -23.23 6.93
CA GLY A 139 2.65 -22.51 8.07
C GLY A 139 1.98 -21.15 8.32
N THR A 140 1.77 -20.37 7.26
CA THR A 140 1.06 -19.10 7.34
C THR A 140 -0.39 -19.28 7.81
N LEU A 141 -1.10 -20.29 7.32
CA LEU A 141 -2.48 -20.59 7.75
C LEU A 141 -2.56 -21.04 9.20
N ILE A 142 -1.60 -21.84 9.67
CA ILE A 142 -1.50 -22.27 11.07
C ILE A 142 -1.24 -21.06 11.98
N LEU A 143 -0.29 -20.20 11.61
CA LEU A 143 0.01 -18.98 12.35
C LEU A 143 -1.18 -18.02 12.37
N LEU A 144 -1.88 -17.85 11.25
CA LEU A 144 -3.10 -17.03 11.17
C LEU A 144 -4.19 -17.59 12.11
N ARG A 145 -4.43 -18.90 12.08
CA ARG A 145 -5.40 -19.55 12.98
C ARG A 145 -5.01 -19.37 14.45
N THR A 146 -3.74 -19.55 14.77
CA THR A 146 -3.22 -19.37 16.13
C THR A 146 -3.37 -17.92 16.60
N PHE A 147 -3.06 -16.95 15.74
CA PHE A 147 -3.24 -15.53 16.01
C PHE A 147 -4.71 -15.20 16.27
N ILE A 148 -5.63 -15.62 15.38
CA ILE A 148 -7.07 -15.39 15.57
C ILE A 148 -7.58 -16.03 16.88
N PHE A 149 -7.16 -17.26 17.18
CA PHE A 149 -7.54 -17.94 18.41
C PHE A 149 -7.05 -17.19 19.65
N TRP A 150 -5.81 -16.69 19.62
CA TRP A 150 -5.23 -15.90 20.72
C TRP A 150 -6.01 -14.58 20.92
N GLU A 151 -6.23 -13.81 19.85
CA GLU A 151 -6.94 -12.53 19.89
C GLU A 151 -8.40 -12.67 20.40
N LEU A 152 -9.06 -13.78 20.09
CA LEU A 152 -10.40 -14.06 20.61
C LEU A 152 -10.44 -14.44 22.09
N LYS A 153 -9.34 -14.97 22.63
CA LYS A 153 -9.26 -15.48 24.00
C LYS A 153 -8.67 -14.47 24.98
N THR A 154 -7.83 -13.58 24.51
CA THR A 154 -7.14 -12.57 25.33
C THR A 154 -8.09 -11.47 25.81
N GLY A 155 -7.93 -11.03 27.06
CA GLY A 155 -8.73 -9.95 27.65
C GLY A 155 -8.39 -8.54 27.10
N SER A 156 -7.14 -8.35 26.64
CA SER A 156 -6.64 -7.10 26.04
C SER A 156 -6.04 -7.39 24.67
N PRO A 157 -6.86 -7.67 23.63
CA PRO A 157 -6.38 -8.04 22.31
C PRO A 157 -5.66 -6.87 21.62
N LEU A 158 -4.58 -7.18 20.87
CA LEU A 158 -3.89 -6.21 20.04
C LEU A 158 -4.82 -5.66 18.94
N LEU A 159 -5.64 -6.54 18.37
CA LEU A 159 -6.64 -6.22 17.38
C LEU A 159 -8.01 -6.77 17.80
N ASP A 160 -8.94 -5.88 18.13
CA ASP A 160 -10.29 -6.31 18.46
C ASP A 160 -11.03 -6.85 17.22
N LEU A 161 -11.05 -8.18 17.11
CA LEU A 161 -11.71 -8.87 16.00
C LEU A 161 -13.22 -8.63 15.96
N LYS A 162 -13.84 -8.12 17.05
CA LYS A 162 -15.25 -7.73 17.07
C LYS A 162 -15.55 -6.56 16.13
N LEU A 163 -14.54 -5.75 15.77
CA LEU A 163 -14.71 -4.69 14.77
C LEU A 163 -15.12 -5.24 13.40
N PHE A 164 -14.68 -6.46 13.08
CA PHE A 164 -15.07 -7.12 11.84
C PHE A 164 -16.52 -7.61 11.80
N SER A 165 -17.26 -7.55 12.92
CA SER A 165 -18.71 -7.78 12.92
C SER A 165 -19.48 -6.62 12.26
N SER A 166 -18.89 -5.42 12.22
CA SER A 166 -19.43 -4.30 11.46
C SER A 166 -19.17 -4.51 9.96
N ALA A 167 -20.24 -4.56 9.17
CA ALA A 167 -20.14 -4.70 7.72
C ALA A 167 -19.36 -3.54 7.08
N ALA A 168 -19.51 -2.31 7.60
CA ALA A 168 -18.80 -1.13 7.10
C ALA A 168 -17.30 -1.28 7.31
N PHE A 169 -16.86 -1.72 8.49
CA PHE A 169 -15.44 -1.93 8.80
C PHE A 169 -14.83 -3.07 7.97
N SER A 170 -15.51 -4.22 7.92
CA SER A 170 -15.04 -5.40 7.20
C SER A 170 -14.90 -5.14 5.70
N TYR A 171 -15.95 -4.57 5.07
CA TYR A 171 -15.89 -4.24 3.66
C TYR A 171 -14.89 -3.12 3.35
N ALA A 172 -14.72 -2.12 4.21
CA ALA A 172 -13.72 -1.08 4.02
C ALA A 172 -12.29 -1.65 4.11
N SER A 173 -12.01 -2.54 5.07
CA SER A 173 -10.72 -3.21 5.21
C SER A 173 -10.42 -4.13 4.02
N LEU A 174 -11.40 -4.91 3.56
CA LEU A 174 -11.26 -5.76 2.37
C LEU A 174 -11.05 -4.93 1.11
N THR A 175 -11.82 -3.85 0.93
CA THR A 175 -11.66 -2.90 -0.18
C THR A 175 -10.25 -2.31 -0.22
N ARG A 176 -9.72 -1.95 0.96
CA ARG A 176 -8.37 -1.43 1.10
C ARG A 176 -7.32 -2.46 0.70
N PHE A 177 -7.44 -3.69 1.20
CA PHE A 177 -6.53 -4.78 0.85
C PHE A 177 -6.50 -5.03 -0.66
N LEU A 178 -7.66 -5.25 -1.28
CA LEU A 178 -7.80 -5.48 -2.72
C LEU A 178 -7.30 -4.29 -3.55
N GLY A 179 -7.57 -3.06 -3.10
CA GLY A 179 -7.12 -1.85 -3.79
C GLY A 179 -5.59 -1.69 -3.80
N PHE A 180 -4.92 -1.97 -2.67
CA PHE A 180 -3.46 -1.95 -2.63
C PHE A 180 -2.84 -3.13 -3.36
N MET A 181 -3.47 -4.30 -3.33
CA MET A 181 -3.06 -5.49 -4.08
C MET A 181 -3.07 -5.23 -5.59
N SER A 182 -4.16 -4.68 -6.12
CA SER A 182 -4.25 -4.35 -7.55
C SER A 182 -3.26 -3.26 -7.98
N ARG A 183 -3.11 -2.20 -7.17
CA ARG A 183 -2.19 -1.10 -7.50
C ARG A 183 -0.74 -1.55 -7.52
N SER A 184 -0.33 -2.33 -6.54
CA SER A 184 1.06 -2.70 -6.32
C SER A 184 1.62 -3.59 -7.43
N GLY A 185 0.80 -4.48 -7.99
CA GLY A 185 1.19 -5.27 -9.15
C GLY A 185 1.59 -4.41 -10.34
N GLY A 186 0.75 -3.43 -10.72
CA GLY A 186 1.07 -2.51 -11.81
C GLY A 186 2.28 -1.63 -11.54
N MET A 187 2.47 -1.20 -10.29
CA MET A 187 3.59 -0.34 -9.89
C MET A 187 4.93 -1.07 -9.95
N LEU A 188 4.98 -2.38 -9.67
CA LEU A 188 6.18 -3.21 -9.81
C LEU A 188 6.57 -3.42 -11.27
N LEU A 189 5.57 -3.69 -12.12
CA LEU A 189 5.80 -4.05 -13.52
C LEU A 189 6.22 -2.88 -14.39
N LEU A 190 5.79 -1.66 -14.04
CA LEU A 190 6.01 -0.48 -14.86
C LEU A 190 7.49 -0.13 -15.05
N PRO A 191 8.36 -0.07 -14.01
CA PRO A 191 9.79 0.16 -14.20
C PRO A 191 10.45 -0.92 -15.07
N VAL A 192 10.04 -2.18 -14.92
CA VAL A 192 10.54 -3.29 -15.75
C VAL A 192 10.19 -3.06 -17.22
N PHE A 193 8.96 -2.66 -17.51
CA PHE A 193 8.52 -2.32 -18.86
C PHE A 193 9.33 -1.14 -19.45
N LEU A 194 9.47 -0.06 -18.68
CA LEU A 194 10.14 1.16 -19.15
C LEU A 194 11.65 0.94 -19.35
N LEU A 195 12.29 0.16 -18.48
CA LEU A 195 13.73 -0.14 -18.57
C LEU A 195 14.01 -1.15 -19.68
N ASN A 196 13.38 -2.32 -19.64
CA ASN A 196 13.75 -3.45 -20.50
C ASN A 196 13.14 -3.38 -21.91
N ILE A 197 11.93 -2.80 -22.04
CA ILE A 197 11.22 -2.75 -23.33
C ILE A 197 11.44 -1.41 -24.03
N ARG A 198 11.41 -0.31 -23.25
CA ARG A 198 11.59 1.03 -23.81
C ARG A 198 13.04 1.51 -23.79
N GLY A 199 13.94 0.82 -23.09
CA GLY A 199 15.35 1.21 -22.97
C GLY A 199 15.55 2.57 -22.29
N MET A 200 14.61 2.99 -21.42
CA MET A 200 14.69 4.28 -20.73
C MET A 200 15.66 4.21 -19.57
N ASN A 201 16.39 5.31 -19.34
CA ASN A 201 17.25 5.43 -18.17
C ASN A 201 16.45 5.63 -16.87
N GLU A 202 17.05 5.30 -15.74
CA GLU A 202 16.43 5.33 -14.42
C GLU A 202 15.92 6.73 -14.04
N MET A 203 16.61 7.79 -14.44
CA MET A 203 16.21 9.18 -14.20
C MET A 203 14.88 9.51 -14.91
N THR A 204 14.76 9.12 -16.18
CA THR A 204 13.51 9.33 -16.94
C THR A 204 12.36 8.55 -16.33
N ILE A 205 12.60 7.30 -15.91
CA ILE A 205 11.60 6.48 -15.22
C ILE A 205 11.17 7.16 -13.93
N GLY A 206 12.10 7.67 -13.13
CA GLY A 206 11.79 8.42 -11.90
C GLY A 206 10.91 9.65 -12.17
N LEU A 207 11.21 10.43 -13.20
CA LEU A 207 10.42 11.60 -13.62
C LEU A 207 9.01 11.21 -14.08
N LEU A 208 8.87 10.10 -14.80
CA LEU A 208 7.55 9.59 -15.19
C LEU A 208 6.73 9.16 -13.96
N MET A 209 7.35 8.44 -13.02
CA MET A 209 6.68 8.04 -11.77
C MET A 209 6.30 9.23 -10.89
N PHE A 210 7.04 10.34 -10.97
CA PHE A 210 6.70 11.58 -10.28
C PHE A 210 5.33 12.13 -10.70
N SER A 211 4.94 11.98 -11.98
CA SER A 211 3.61 12.38 -12.44
C SER A 211 2.48 11.66 -11.69
N GLY A 212 2.66 10.36 -11.41
CA GLY A 212 1.72 9.57 -10.61
C GLY A 212 1.61 10.05 -9.16
N ALA A 213 2.72 10.46 -8.57
CA ALA A 213 2.69 10.98 -7.20
C ALA A 213 2.05 12.38 -7.11
N LEU A 214 2.25 13.25 -8.11
CA LEU A 214 1.51 14.51 -8.23
C LEU A 214 0.00 14.24 -8.33
N GLY A 215 -0.40 13.30 -9.21
CA GLY A 215 -1.79 12.88 -9.32
C GLY A 215 -2.35 12.36 -7.98
N MET A 216 -1.58 11.56 -7.23
CA MET A 216 -1.98 11.04 -5.93
C MET A 216 -2.22 12.17 -4.91
N GLY A 217 -1.34 13.16 -4.85
CA GLY A 217 -1.51 14.33 -3.97
C GLY A 217 -2.79 15.10 -4.27
N ILE A 218 -3.03 15.40 -5.56
CA ILE A 218 -4.26 16.10 -6.01
C ILE A 218 -5.50 15.25 -5.71
N GLY A 219 -5.45 13.95 -6.03
CA GLY A 219 -6.55 13.02 -5.79
C GLY A 219 -6.87 12.84 -4.30
N ALA A 220 -5.84 12.78 -3.45
CA ALA A 220 -6.01 12.64 -2.00
C ALA A 220 -6.63 13.90 -1.38
N GLN A 221 -6.16 15.07 -1.77
CA GLN A 221 -6.66 16.34 -1.26
C GLN A 221 -8.09 16.61 -1.72
N SER A 222 -8.38 16.42 -3.01
CA SER A 222 -9.72 16.59 -3.56
C SER A 222 -10.69 15.52 -3.04
N GLY A 223 -10.27 14.24 -3.07
CA GLY A 223 -11.06 13.14 -2.55
C GLY A 223 -11.37 13.26 -1.06
N GLY A 224 -10.40 13.71 -0.26
CA GLY A 224 -10.61 13.99 1.16
C GLY A 224 -11.67 15.07 1.40
N ARG A 225 -11.47 16.27 0.82
CA ARG A 225 -12.39 17.40 0.99
C ARG A 225 -13.80 17.11 0.45
N LEU A 226 -13.89 16.55 -0.74
CA LEU A 226 -15.18 16.23 -1.35
C LEU A 226 -15.89 15.10 -0.61
N SER A 227 -15.15 14.15 -0.02
CA SER A 227 -15.74 13.08 0.77
C SER A 227 -16.40 13.57 2.06
N ASP A 228 -15.90 14.66 2.64
CA ASP A 228 -16.50 15.28 3.82
C ASP A 228 -17.87 15.93 3.49
N ILE A 229 -18.05 16.41 2.25
CA ILE A 229 -19.27 17.09 1.80
C ILE A 229 -20.31 16.09 1.24
N PHE A 230 -19.87 15.19 0.36
CA PHE A 230 -20.77 14.32 -0.42
C PHE A 230 -20.79 12.86 0.05
N GLY A 231 -20.03 12.55 1.12
CA GLY A 231 -19.88 11.21 1.68
C GLY A 231 -18.78 10.38 1.00
N PRO A 232 -17.98 9.63 1.77
CA PRO A 232 -16.75 9.01 1.29
C PRO A 232 -16.97 7.85 0.30
N ARG A 233 -18.07 7.10 0.44
CA ARG A 233 -18.33 5.90 -0.38
C ARG A 233 -18.36 6.17 -1.89
N ARG A 234 -18.95 7.29 -2.32
CA ARG A 234 -19.06 7.65 -3.75
C ARG A 234 -17.69 7.84 -4.38
N PHE A 235 -16.78 8.46 -3.64
CA PHE A 235 -15.41 8.73 -4.11
C PHE A 235 -14.54 7.46 -4.13
N VAL A 236 -14.74 6.54 -3.18
CA VAL A 236 -14.08 5.22 -3.22
C VAL A 236 -14.48 4.46 -4.50
N ILE A 237 -15.78 4.37 -4.79
CA ILE A 237 -16.29 3.69 -5.99
C ILE A 237 -15.77 4.38 -7.27
N PHE A 238 -15.86 5.70 -7.34
CA PHE A 238 -15.40 6.47 -8.49
C PHE A 238 -13.88 6.35 -8.72
N GLY A 239 -13.10 6.35 -7.64
CA GLY A 239 -11.66 6.14 -7.69
C GLY A 239 -11.31 4.76 -8.27
N PHE A 240 -11.99 3.68 -7.85
CA PHE A 240 -11.77 2.36 -8.44
C PHE A 240 -12.24 2.24 -9.87
N PHE A 241 -13.36 2.87 -10.22
CA PHE A 241 -13.82 2.96 -11.62
C PHE A 241 -12.77 3.63 -12.51
N LEU A 242 -12.25 4.77 -12.08
CA LEU A 242 -11.19 5.49 -12.80
C LEU A 242 -9.90 4.67 -12.90
N ALA A 243 -9.53 3.95 -11.82
CA ALA A 243 -8.39 3.04 -11.83
C ALA A 243 -8.56 1.89 -12.82
N ALA A 244 -9.76 1.29 -12.89
CA ALA A 244 -10.06 0.20 -13.81
C ALA A 244 -10.01 0.66 -15.28
N LEU A 245 -10.62 1.82 -15.57
CA LEU A 245 -10.56 2.43 -16.91
C LEU A 245 -9.12 2.73 -17.32
N ASN A 246 -8.35 3.33 -16.42
CA ASN A 246 -6.93 3.61 -16.65
C ASN A 246 -6.10 2.33 -16.80
N GLY A 247 -6.40 1.28 -16.02
CA GLY A 247 -5.79 -0.04 -16.14
C GLY A 247 -6.02 -0.67 -17.52
N MET A 248 -7.21 -0.48 -18.12
CA MET A 248 -7.49 -0.93 -19.48
C MET A 248 -6.57 -0.23 -20.50
N LEU A 249 -6.33 1.07 -20.35
CA LEU A 249 -5.40 1.80 -21.22
C LEU A 249 -3.96 1.30 -21.04
N MET A 250 -3.53 1.06 -19.80
CA MET A 250 -2.18 0.56 -19.50
C MET A 250 -1.97 -0.89 -19.97
N ALA A 251 -3.02 -1.72 -20.03
CA ALA A 251 -2.94 -3.08 -20.55
C ALA A 251 -2.49 -3.12 -22.04
N TRP A 252 -2.77 -2.08 -22.78
CA TRP A 252 -2.42 -1.98 -24.21
C TRP A 252 -1.08 -1.28 -24.48
N TYR A 253 -0.25 -1.08 -23.45
CA TYR A 253 1.08 -0.55 -23.65
C TYR A 253 1.93 -1.48 -24.54
N HIS A 254 2.72 -0.86 -25.40
CA HIS A 254 3.66 -1.50 -26.31
C HIS A 254 4.90 -0.60 -26.49
N GLN A 255 5.90 -1.11 -27.17
CA GLN A 255 7.18 -0.41 -27.32
C GLN A 255 7.04 1.02 -27.89
N GLN A 256 6.07 1.26 -28.79
CA GLN A 256 5.84 2.55 -29.44
C GLN A 256 4.80 3.44 -28.75
N THR A 257 4.30 3.05 -27.56
CA THR A 257 3.32 3.85 -26.81
C THR A 257 3.84 5.28 -26.60
N PRO A 258 3.08 6.34 -26.98
CA PRO A 258 3.52 7.72 -26.83
C PRO A 258 3.85 8.06 -25.37
N LEU A 259 4.97 8.77 -25.16
CA LEU A 259 5.42 9.14 -23.80
C LEU A 259 4.37 9.96 -23.05
N LEU A 260 3.69 10.86 -23.78
CA LEU A 260 2.60 11.66 -23.21
C LEU A 260 1.47 10.79 -22.65
N LEU A 261 1.12 9.69 -23.33
CA LEU A 261 0.10 8.76 -22.85
C LEU A 261 0.55 8.08 -21.55
N ILE A 262 1.82 7.72 -21.44
CA ILE A 262 2.40 7.14 -20.20
C ILE A 262 2.31 8.15 -19.06
N VAL A 263 2.70 9.40 -19.28
CA VAL A 263 2.60 10.47 -18.27
C VAL A 263 1.16 10.67 -17.81
N VAL A 264 0.23 10.79 -18.77
CA VAL A 264 -1.20 11.03 -18.46
C VAL A 264 -1.81 9.86 -17.70
N THR A 265 -1.56 8.63 -18.12
CA THR A 265 -2.10 7.45 -17.44
C THR A 265 -1.50 7.26 -16.05
N LEU A 266 -0.21 7.56 -15.84
CA LEU A 266 0.40 7.56 -14.51
C LEU A 266 -0.21 8.64 -13.61
N PHE A 267 -0.41 9.84 -14.14
CA PHE A 267 -1.06 10.92 -13.41
C PHE A 267 -2.49 10.56 -13.01
N VAL A 268 -3.28 10.00 -13.93
CA VAL A 268 -4.65 9.53 -13.66
C VAL A 268 -4.67 8.37 -12.68
N ASN A 269 -3.69 7.45 -12.76
CA ASN A 269 -3.52 6.38 -11.78
C ASN A 269 -3.29 6.92 -10.37
N GLY A 270 -2.46 7.96 -10.26
CA GLY A 270 -2.25 8.66 -9.00
C GLY A 270 -3.53 9.31 -8.47
N ILE A 271 -4.25 10.07 -9.31
CA ILE A 271 -5.53 10.68 -8.94
C ILE A 271 -6.52 9.62 -8.43
N SER A 272 -6.67 8.53 -9.17
CA SER A 272 -7.58 7.45 -8.79
C SER A 272 -7.24 6.87 -7.42
N MET A 273 -5.94 6.69 -7.14
CA MET A 273 -5.49 6.22 -5.84
C MET A 273 -5.86 7.18 -4.71
N GLY A 274 -5.60 8.46 -4.87
CA GLY A 274 -5.96 9.47 -3.87
C GLY A 274 -7.47 9.51 -3.61
N LEU A 275 -8.26 9.41 -4.69
CA LEU A 275 -9.72 9.41 -4.63
C LEU A 275 -10.33 8.22 -3.89
N TRP A 276 -9.72 7.03 -3.94
CA TRP A 276 -10.28 5.89 -3.21
C TRP A 276 -9.61 5.66 -1.84
N ALA A 277 -8.28 5.84 -1.71
CA ALA A 277 -7.55 5.45 -0.51
C ALA A 277 -7.88 6.35 0.69
N THR A 278 -7.94 7.68 0.48
CA THR A 278 -8.25 8.67 1.51
C THR A 278 -9.68 8.51 2.05
N PRO A 279 -10.74 8.52 1.20
CA PRO A 279 -12.09 8.32 1.71
C PRO A 279 -12.34 6.91 2.28
N ASN A 280 -11.67 5.87 1.78
CA ASN A 280 -11.76 4.54 2.37
C ASN A 280 -11.22 4.52 3.80
N GLN A 281 -10.12 5.23 4.07
CA GLN A 281 -9.58 5.38 5.42
C GLN A 281 -10.56 6.10 6.35
N VAL A 282 -11.26 7.13 5.85
CA VAL A 282 -12.33 7.81 6.60
C VAL A 282 -13.46 6.84 6.97
N ILE A 283 -13.90 5.98 6.03
CA ILE A 283 -14.94 4.96 6.32
C ILE A 283 -14.47 4.03 7.44
N THR A 284 -13.24 3.52 7.36
CA THR A 284 -12.68 2.59 8.36
C THR A 284 -12.64 3.23 9.74
N LEU A 285 -12.14 4.47 9.83
CA LEU A 285 -12.02 5.19 11.11
C LEU A 285 -13.39 5.62 11.68
N ASN A 286 -14.33 6.00 10.82
CA ASN A 286 -15.69 6.33 11.28
C ASN A 286 -16.48 5.10 11.80
N ALA A 287 -16.11 3.90 11.36
CA ALA A 287 -16.66 2.64 11.87
C ALA A 287 -15.91 2.14 13.12
N THR A 288 -15.01 2.94 13.70
CA THR A 288 -14.14 2.54 14.81
C THR A 288 -14.39 3.45 16.03
N PRO A 289 -14.53 2.90 17.25
CA PRO A 289 -14.56 3.67 18.49
C PRO A 289 -13.25 4.47 18.67
N LYS A 290 -13.34 5.67 19.26
CA LYS A 290 -12.18 6.55 19.45
C LYS A 290 -11.04 5.90 20.23
N SER A 291 -11.36 5.10 21.25
CA SER A 291 -10.38 4.37 22.08
C SER A 291 -9.53 3.36 21.28
N LYS A 292 -9.98 2.96 20.07
CA LYS A 292 -9.32 1.95 19.22
C LYS A 292 -8.64 2.54 17.97
N TYR A 293 -8.49 3.87 17.87
CA TYR A 293 -7.85 4.49 16.69
C TYR A 293 -6.39 4.10 16.51
N GLY A 294 -5.63 3.91 17.60
CA GLY A 294 -4.24 3.45 17.54
C GLY A 294 -4.10 2.07 16.88
N PRO A 295 -4.70 1.01 17.47
CA PRO A 295 -4.69 -0.33 16.87
C PRO A 295 -5.24 -0.39 15.44
N VAL A 296 -6.32 0.35 15.15
CA VAL A 296 -6.90 0.40 13.79
C VAL A 296 -5.99 1.15 12.82
N GLY A 297 -5.26 2.18 13.26
CA GLY A 297 -4.22 2.83 12.46
C GLY A 297 -3.11 1.86 12.05
N ALA A 298 -2.68 0.99 12.96
CA ALA A 298 -1.73 -0.08 12.68
C ALA A 298 -2.31 -1.11 11.69
N LEU A 299 -3.58 -1.53 11.86
CA LEU A 299 -4.28 -2.43 10.93
C LEU A 299 -4.41 -1.84 9.52
N ILE A 300 -4.71 -0.54 9.41
CA ILE A 300 -4.77 0.18 8.14
C ILE A 300 -3.43 0.09 7.39
N ASN A 301 -2.31 0.26 8.09
CA ASN A 301 -0.98 0.12 7.50
C ASN A 301 -0.61 -1.33 7.18
N LEU A 302 -0.95 -2.26 8.08
CA LEU A 302 -0.76 -3.69 7.87
C LEU A 302 -1.51 -4.17 6.61
N THR A 303 -2.78 -3.83 6.49
CA THR A 303 -3.62 -4.17 5.33
C THR A 303 -3.04 -3.60 4.03
N ARG A 304 -2.50 -2.37 4.05
CA ARG A 304 -1.79 -1.77 2.91
C ARG A 304 -0.56 -2.58 2.53
N ASN A 305 0.31 -2.87 3.50
CA ASN A 305 1.57 -3.55 3.25
C ASN A 305 1.36 -4.98 2.77
N THR A 306 0.44 -5.71 3.41
CA THR A 306 0.05 -7.07 3.00
C THR A 306 -0.53 -7.08 1.58
N GLY A 307 -1.42 -6.13 1.27
CA GLY A 307 -1.95 -5.96 -0.08
C GLY A 307 -0.84 -5.68 -1.10
N ASN A 308 0.11 -4.80 -0.79
CA ASN A 308 1.23 -4.50 -1.67
C ASN A 308 2.09 -5.74 -1.96
N VAL A 309 2.48 -6.50 -0.94
CA VAL A 309 3.30 -7.71 -1.10
C VAL A 309 2.56 -8.76 -1.92
N THR A 310 1.29 -9.01 -1.60
CA THR A 310 0.45 -9.98 -2.36
C THR A 310 0.29 -9.57 -3.82
N GLY A 311 0.05 -8.29 -4.08
CA GLY A 311 -0.13 -7.79 -5.45
C GLY A 311 1.13 -7.89 -6.29
N GLN A 312 2.29 -7.61 -5.69
CA GLN A 312 3.59 -7.79 -6.36
C GLN A 312 3.84 -9.26 -6.69
N ALA A 313 3.62 -10.16 -5.72
CA ALA A 313 3.79 -11.60 -5.91
C ALA A 313 2.87 -12.15 -7.02
N ILE A 314 1.60 -11.78 -7.01
CA ILE A 314 0.64 -12.19 -8.07
C ILE A 314 1.09 -11.67 -9.44
N ALA A 315 1.48 -10.41 -9.54
CA ALA A 315 1.88 -9.82 -10.80
C ALA A 315 3.14 -10.49 -11.37
N THR A 316 4.13 -10.76 -10.52
CA THR A 316 5.35 -11.50 -10.88
C THR A 316 5.01 -12.92 -11.31
N ALA A 317 4.21 -13.65 -10.51
CA ALA A 317 3.82 -15.02 -10.82
C ALA A 317 3.06 -15.13 -12.16
N VAL A 318 2.15 -14.21 -12.45
CA VAL A 318 1.40 -14.19 -13.71
C VAL A 318 2.35 -13.99 -14.90
N ILE A 319 3.28 -13.04 -14.82
CA ILE A 319 4.24 -12.81 -15.92
C ILE A 319 5.17 -14.01 -16.08
N SER A 320 5.74 -14.53 -14.99
CA SER A 320 6.62 -15.69 -15.04
C SER A 320 5.90 -16.92 -15.63
N ALA A 321 4.65 -17.18 -15.22
CA ALA A 321 3.85 -18.27 -15.78
C ALA A 321 3.63 -18.11 -17.29
N VAL A 322 3.36 -16.90 -17.79
CA VAL A 322 3.20 -16.64 -19.22
C VAL A 322 4.51 -16.81 -19.96
N LEU A 323 5.64 -16.33 -19.41
CA LEU A 323 6.96 -16.51 -19.99
C LEU A 323 7.32 -18.01 -20.11
N THR A 324 7.15 -18.76 -19.03
CA THR A 324 7.39 -20.22 -19.03
C THR A 324 6.48 -20.96 -20.02
N PHE A 325 5.19 -20.59 -20.10
CA PHE A 325 4.26 -21.16 -21.07
C PHE A 325 4.67 -20.90 -22.53
N GLN A 326 5.31 -19.77 -22.80
CA GLN A 326 5.88 -19.42 -24.11
C GLN A 326 7.28 -20.02 -24.35
N GLY A 327 7.80 -20.84 -23.43
CA GLY A 327 9.09 -21.51 -23.54
C GLY A 327 10.29 -20.69 -23.07
N PHE A 328 10.07 -19.58 -22.37
CA PHE A 328 11.12 -18.73 -21.80
C PHE A 328 11.25 -18.98 -20.30
N ASP A 329 12.30 -19.65 -19.88
CA ASP A 329 12.67 -19.82 -18.46
C ASP A 329 13.72 -18.78 -18.10
N ILE A 330 13.28 -17.52 -17.98
CA ILE A 330 14.15 -16.35 -17.73
C ILE A 330 13.58 -15.49 -16.60
N GLU A 331 14.50 -14.86 -15.87
CA GLU A 331 14.10 -13.82 -14.90
C GLU A 331 13.58 -12.54 -15.60
N LEU A 332 12.74 -11.78 -14.91
CA LEU A 332 12.22 -10.49 -15.40
C LEU A 332 13.34 -9.48 -15.76
N SER A 333 14.49 -9.59 -15.12
CA SER A 333 15.69 -8.79 -15.39
C SER A 333 16.37 -9.09 -16.73
N GLN A 334 16.06 -10.26 -17.32
CA GLN A 334 16.63 -10.76 -18.57
C GLN A 334 15.71 -10.57 -19.77
N VAL A 335 14.49 -10.10 -19.55
CA VAL A 335 13.54 -9.78 -20.62
C VAL A 335 14.15 -8.74 -21.57
N GLY A 336 14.03 -9.00 -22.87
CA GLY A 336 14.62 -8.17 -23.92
C GLY A 336 16.05 -8.56 -24.34
N LYS A 337 16.72 -9.48 -23.63
CA LYS A 337 18.02 -10.02 -24.03
C LYS A 337 17.92 -11.24 -24.95
N MET A 338 16.77 -11.91 -24.97
CA MET A 338 16.48 -13.06 -25.83
C MET A 338 15.45 -12.68 -26.88
N GLU A 339 15.66 -13.13 -28.11
CA GLU A 339 14.76 -12.91 -29.23
C GLU A 339 13.37 -13.54 -28.92
N GLY A 340 12.27 -12.80 -29.12
CA GLY A 340 10.90 -13.24 -28.79
C GLY A 340 10.48 -13.03 -27.34
N SER A 341 11.40 -12.80 -26.37
CA SER A 341 11.03 -12.59 -24.94
C SER A 341 10.22 -11.32 -24.71
N LEU A 342 10.37 -10.32 -25.57
CA LEU A 342 9.61 -9.05 -25.55
C LEU A 342 8.13 -9.25 -25.85
N GLU A 343 7.80 -10.12 -26.81
CA GLU A 343 6.42 -10.43 -27.16
C GLU A 343 5.76 -11.24 -26.05
N ALA A 344 6.48 -12.25 -25.53
CA ALA A 344 6.02 -13.04 -24.41
C ALA A 344 5.77 -12.19 -23.14
N PHE A 345 6.66 -11.26 -22.84
CA PHE A 345 6.47 -10.32 -21.73
C PHE A 345 5.25 -9.40 -21.97
N THR A 346 5.07 -8.89 -23.19
CA THR A 346 3.92 -8.04 -23.53
C THR A 346 2.60 -8.78 -23.37
N LEU A 347 2.56 -10.07 -23.69
CA LEU A 347 1.41 -10.91 -23.41
C LEU A 347 1.21 -11.08 -21.89
N GLY A 348 2.29 -11.39 -21.15
CA GLY A 348 2.26 -11.48 -19.70
C GLY A 348 1.80 -10.19 -19.03
N TRP A 349 2.25 -9.04 -19.54
CA TRP A 349 1.80 -7.71 -19.12
C TRP A 349 0.29 -7.54 -19.28
N ARG A 350 -0.27 -7.89 -20.45
CA ARG A 350 -1.71 -7.82 -20.68
C ARG A 350 -2.49 -8.70 -19.72
N VAL A 351 -2.06 -9.96 -19.55
CA VAL A 351 -2.70 -10.90 -18.62
C VAL A 351 -2.64 -10.37 -17.19
N ALA A 352 -1.50 -9.83 -16.74
CA ALA A 352 -1.36 -9.24 -15.42
C ALA A 352 -2.30 -8.04 -15.22
N TYR A 353 -2.43 -7.17 -16.23
CA TYR A 353 -3.39 -6.06 -16.17
C TYR A 353 -4.85 -6.51 -16.17
N PHE A 354 -5.21 -7.59 -16.87
CA PHE A 354 -6.56 -8.18 -16.75
C PHE A 354 -6.85 -8.66 -15.33
N VAL A 355 -5.89 -9.31 -14.67
CA VAL A 355 -6.02 -9.71 -13.26
C VAL A 355 -6.16 -8.47 -12.36
N ILE A 356 -5.36 -7.42 -12.58
CA ILE A 356 -5.44 -6.15 -11.86
C ILE A 356 -6.84 -5.52 -12.02
N ILE A 357 -7.38 -5.47 -13.23
CA ILE A 357 -8.72 -4.92 -13.52
C ILE A 357 -9.80 -5.72 -12.81
N LEU A 358 -9.70 -7.06 -12.79
CA LEU A 358 -10.63 -7.91 -12.06
C LEU A 358 -10.60 -7.59 -10.55
N LEU A 359 -9.42 -7.42 -9.96
CA LEU A 359 -9.25 -7.03 -8.57
C LEU A 359 -9.82 -5.63 -8.28
N LEU A 360 -9.66 -4.67 -9.22
CA LEU A 360 -10.26 -3.34 -9.11
C LEU A 360 -11.79 -3.39 -9.18
N CYS A 361 -12.37 -4.22 -10.04
CA CYS A 361 -13.82 -4.46 -10.09
C CYS A 361 -14.33 -5.08 -8.79
N LEU A 362 -13.60 -6.04 -8.23
CA LEU A 362 -13.92 -6.64 -6.94
C LEU A 362 -13.82 -5.60 -5.80
N SER A 363 -12.79 -4.72 -5.84
CA SER A 363 -12.65 -3.61 -4.90
C SER A 363 -13.83 -2.63 -4.99
N MET A 364 -14.28 -2.32 -6.20
CA MET A 364 -15.46 -1.48 -6.44
C MET A 364 -16.74 -2.14 -5.90
N PHE A 365 -16.89 -3.45 -6.09
CA PHE A 365 -18.01 -4.21 -5.55
C PHE A 365 -17.99 -4.20 -4.02
N THR A 366 -16.86 -4.49 -3.37
CA THR A 366 -16.76 -4.44 -1.90
C THR A 366 -16.99 -3.03 -1.36
N ALA A 367 -16.48 -1.98 -2.03
CA ALA A 367 -16.75 -0.59 -1.71
C ALA A 367 -18.25 -0.27 -1.75
N SER A 368 -18.98 -0.87 -2.69
CA SER A 368 -20.43 -0.68 -2.81
C SER A 368 -21.22 -1.26 -1.62
N ARG A 369 -20.63 -2.15 -0.84
CA ARG A 369 -21.23 -2.77 0.34
C ARG A 369 -20.91 -2.06 1.67
N THR A 370 -20.07 -1.03 1.66
CA THR A 370 -19.69 -0.25 2.85
C THR A 370 -20.81 0.70 3.34
N ARG A 371 -22.08 0.26 3.37
CA ARG A 371 -23.19 1.07 3.91
C ARG A 371 -23.19 0.98 5.44
N PRO A 372 -23.19 2.10 6.18
CA PRO A 372 -23.50 2.06 7.60
C PRO A 372 -24.93 1.53 7.76
N LYS A 373 -25.17 0.71 8.79
CA LYS A 373 -26.53 0.33 9.16
C LYS A 373 -27.28 1.59 9.62
N PRO A 374 -28.58 1.75 9.29
CA PRO A 374 -29.36 2.93 9.65
C PRO A 374 -29.40 3.24 11.16
N ASN A 375 -29.08 2.28 12.03
CA ASN A 375 -29.10 2.40 13.48
C ASN A 375 -27.73 2.56 14.15
N GLU A 376 -26.64 2.69 13.39
CA GLU A 376 -25.27 2.95 13.92
C GLU A 376 -24.94 4.46 13.95
N THR A 377 -25.93 5.36 13.88
CA THR A 377 -25.76 6.77 14.22
C THR A 377 -25.63 6.89 15.72
N ILE A 378 -24.45 6.80 16.15
CA ILE A 378 -23.69 7.17 17.34
C ILE A 378 -24.49 8.08 18.29
N GLY A 379 -24.76 7.52 19.50
CA GLY A 379 -24.91 8.31 20.70
C GLY A 379 -23.56 8.83 21.16
#